data_48fe1a19b4bedd88172fc5d08f5e5155
#
_entry.id   48fe1a19b4bedd88172fc5d08f5e5155
#
_cell.length_a   1.000
_cell.length_b   1.000
_cell.length_c   1.000
_cell.angle_alpha   90.00
_cell.angle_beta   90.00
_cell.angle_gamma   90.00
#
_symmetry.space_group_name_H-M   'P 1'
#
loop_
_entity.id
_entity.type
_entity.pdbx_description
1 polymer ?
#
loop_
_entity_poly.entity_id
_entity_poly.type
_entity_poly.pdbx_seq_one_letter_code
_entity_poly.pdbx_strand_id
1 'polypeptide(L)'
;MRSVWLLVSLLLIKGSAFAEIRAADCARAAKYSESKRGVAMLVMQNRRIVFERYANSGAVDGRWPIFSGTKSFWGIAATIAVGQGLFRLDDRVADTITEWRRDPRKSQITIRQLLNFTDGIDGASHLHRQSIADRNAMAIQLPLVAQPGSAFTYGPSHLQIFSELLRRKLNGRGTSSYLEERLLNPLGIVSLEYKKDARGNPLLASGFELSAREWARLGELVLGQGNYHGRQIVRPDLLPSAFVGSSANPAYGLTFWLNRSAGFMAREVDIEKMIDLPWERANWRNVCVCKSAPADMVVALGSGYQRLFIIPSMNVLIVRQGQNAKFSDSYFLRLVFGR
;
A
#
# COMPACT_ATOMS: atom_id res chain seq x y z
N MET A 1 -21.30 -48.85 39.83
CA MET A 1 -21.41 -47.63 39.00
C MET A 1 -20.26 -46.69 39.38
N ARG A 2 -19.22 -46.59 38.53
CA ARG A 2 -18.06 -45.73 38.76
C ARG A 2 -18.20 -44.53 37.84
N SER A 3 -18.38 -43.35 38.43
CA SER A 3 -18.45 -42.07 37.69
C SER A 3 -17.04 -41.63 37.27
N VAL A 4 -16.82 -41.52 35.96
CA VAL A 4 -15.59 -40.96 35.38
C VAL A 4 -15.80 -39.46 35.19
N TRP A 5 -15.05 -38.66 35.93
CA TRP A 5 -15.00 -37.21 35.75
C TRP A 5 -14.00 -36.92 34.63
N LEU A 6 -14.49 -36.41 33.51
CA LEU A 6 -13.65 -35.86 32.44
C LEU A 6 -13.20 -34.45 32.85
N LEU A 7 -11.93 -34.28 33.18
CA LEU A 7 -11.29 -32.95 33.29
C LEU A 7 -11.04 -32.40 31.90
N VAL A 8 -11.83 -31.43 31.48
CA VAL A 8 -11.57 -30.62 30.27
C VAL A 8 -10.53 -29.58 30.66
N SER A 9 -9.28 -29.81 30.28
CA SER A 9 -8.21 -28.81 30.40
C SER A 9 -8.41 -27.74 29.35
N LEU A 10 -8.86 -26.55 29.76
CA LEU A 10 -8.83 -25.35 28.93
C LEU A 10 -7.36 -24.94 28.71
N LEU A 11 -6.80 -25.28 27.56
CA LEU A 11 -5.55 -24.69 27.09
C LEU A 11 -5.79 -23.23 26.80
N LEU A 12 -5.46 -22.38 27.76
CA LEU A 12 -5.29 -20.94 27.54
C LEU A 12 -4.09 -20.76 26.58
N ILE A 13 -4.37 -20.57 25.29
CA ILE A 13 -3.39 -20.09 24.33
C ILE A 13 -2.99 -18.68 24.80
N LYS A 14 -1.85 -18.59 25.49
CA LYS A 14 -1.18 -17.30 25.73
C LYS A 14 -0.77 -16.76 24.37
N GLY A 15 -1.65 -15.98 23.72
CA GLY A 15 -1.25 -15.10 22.67
C GLY A 15 -0.10 -14.24 23.22
N SER A 16 1.03 -14.20 22.52
CA SER A 16 2.12 -13.28 22.86
C SER A 16 1.54 -11.86 22.82
N ALA A 17 1.26 -11.32 23.99
CA ALA A 17 0.83 -9.93 24.12
C ALA A 17 2.01 -9.07 23.65
N PHE A 18 1.96 -8.60 22.41
CA PHE A 18 2.87 -7.55 21.97
C PHE A 18 2.72 -6.36 22.91
N ALA A 19 3.85 -5.76 23.31
CA ALA A 19 3.87 -4.66 24.25
C ALA A 19 2.94 -3.52 23.79
N GLU A 20 2.18 -2.99 24.71
CA GLU A 20 1.32 -1.82 24.49
C GLU A 20 2.19 -0.62 24.06
N ILE A 21 1.73 0.10 23.04
CA ILE A 21 2.38 1.34 22.59
C ILE A 21 2.17 2.41 23.64
N ARG A 22 3.28 2.95 24.21
CA ARG A 22 3.21 3.95 25.25
C ARG A 22 3.18 5.36 24.68
N ALA A 23 2.31 6.21 25.21
CA ALA A 23 2.20 7.61 24.77
C ALA A 23 3.53 8.38 24.89
N ALA A 24 4.36 8.07 25.92
CA ALA A 24 5.68 8.69 26.09
C ALA A 24 6.66 8.35 24.96
N ASP A 25 6.61 7.11 24.44
CA ASP A 25 7.42 6.67 23.30
C ASP A 25 6.96 7.35 22.02
N CYS A 26 5.64 7.42 21.80
CA CYS A 26 5.06 8.18 20.71
C CYS A 26 5.43 9.66 20.75
N ALA A 27 5.48 10.28 21.94
CA ALA A 27 5.87 11.67 22.08
C ALA A 27 7.34 11.92 21.65
N ARG A 28 8.26 10.96 21.93
CA ARG A 28 9.65 11.03 21.42
C ARG A 28 9.71 10.88 19.90
N ALA A 29 8.95 9.93 19.36
CA ALA A 29 8.85 9.73 17.91
C ALA A 29 8.24 10.95 17.21
N ALA A 30 7.24 11.59 17.81
CA ALA A 30 6.64 12.82 17.30
C ALA A 30 7.66 13.99 17.27
N LYS A 31 8.42 14.20 18.34
CA LYS A 31 9.50 15.22 18.36
C LYS A 31 10.52 14.98 17.24
N TYR A 32 10.92 13.72 17.03
CA TYR A 32 11.78 13.37 15.90
C TYR A 32 11.12 13.70 14.56
N SER A 33 9.86 13.28 14.35
CA SER A 33 9.13 13.60 13.14
C SER A 33 9.02 15.10 12.89
N GLU A 34 8.70 15.89 13.91
CA GLU A 34 8.61 17.35 13.85
C GLU A 34 9.94 18.00 13.45
N SER A 35 11.06 17.55 14.03
CA SER A 35 12.41 18.02 13.67
C SER A 35 12.77 17.67 12.21
N LYS A 36 12.03 16.75 11.60
CA LYS A 36 12.12 16.33 10.19
C LYS A 36 10.90 16.81 9.38
N ARG A 37 10.38 17.99 9.72
CA ARG A 37 9.25 18.65 9.02
C ARG A 37 7.97 17.80 8.99
N GLY A 38 7.77 16.93 9.98
CA GLY A 38 6.52 16.20 10.17
C GLY A 38 5.38 17.15 10.52
N VAL A 39 4.23 16.98 9.86
CA VAL A 39 3.03 17.81 10.08
C VAL A 39 1.97 17.08 10.88
N ALA A 40 1.91 15.76 10.79
CA ALA A 40 0.99 14.93 11.54
C ALA A 40 1.64 13.60 11.94
N MET A 41 1.33 13.14 13.14
CA MET A 41 1.57 11.79 13.60
C MET A 41 0.33 11.30 14.34
N LEU A 42 -0.20 10.15 13.90
CA LEU A 42 -1.33 9.47 14.53
C LEU A 42 -0.94 8.01 14.74
N VAL A 43 -1.21 7.50 15.94
CA VAL A 43 -1.02 6.08 16.29
C VAL A 43 -2.32 5.53 16.83
N MET A 44 -2.78 4.44 16.25
CA MET A 44 -3.92 3.68 16.74
C MET A 44 -3.45 2.28 17.17
N GLN A 45 -3.98 1.82 18.28
CA GLN A 45 -3.85 0.43 18.73
C GLN A 45 -5.22 -0.07 19.19
N ASN A 46 -5.56 -1.31 18.83
CA ASN A 46 -6.84 -1.92 19.19
C ASN A 46 -8.06 -1.02 18.84
N ARG A 47 -7.99 -0.38 17.64
CA ARG A 47 -9.04 0.51 17.10
C ARG A 47 -9.26 1.79 17.93
N ARG A 48 -8.30 2.19 18.76
CA ARG A 48 -8.33 3.43 19.55
C ARG A 48 -7.13 4.29 19.21
N ILE A 49 -7.30 5.59 19.10
CA ILE A 49 -6.19 6.53 19.00
C ILE A 49 -5.50 6.56 20.36
N VAL A 50 -4.25 6.09 20.39
CA VAL A 50 -3.41 6.10 21.59
C VAL A 50 -2.47 7.31 21.63
N PHE A 51 -2.23 7.90 20.44
CA PHE A 51 -1.44 9.13 20.32
C PHE A 51 -1.80 9.87 19.03
N GLU A 52 -1.90 11.20 19.13
CA GLU A 52 -2.12 12.07 17.99
C GLU A 52 -1.44 13.42 18.24
N ARG A 53 -0.72 13.92 17.23
CA ARG A 53 -0.02 15.20 17.31
C ARG A 53 0.15 15.85 15.96
N TYR A 54 0.02 17.17 15.93
CA TYR A 54 0.14 18.04 14.75
C TYR A 54 1.16 19.13 15.02
N ALA A 55 2.01 19.44 14.03
CA ALA A 55 3.07 20.43 14.09
C ALA A 55 3.35 21.01 12.69
N ASN A 56 4.22 22.02 12.60
CA ASN A 56 4.67 22.57 11.32
C ASN A 56 3.52 22.87 10.36
N SER A 57 2.48 23.56 10.83
CA SER A 57 1.23 23.90 10.12
C SER A 57 0.28 22.72 9.84
N GLY A 58 0.53 21.56 10.45
CA GLY A 58 -0.43 20.45 10.44
C GLY A 58 -1.63 20.72 11.33
N ALA A 59 -2.79 20.13 10.98
CA ALA A 59 -4.03 20.23 11.72
C ALA A 59 -4.80 18.89 11.64
N VAL A 60 -5.77 18.69 12.59
CA VAL A 60 -6.57 17.46 12.66
C VAL A 60 -7.25 17.14 11.34
N ASP A 61 -7.87 18.15 10.72
CA ASP A 61 -8.59 18.03 9.46
C ASP A 61 -7.76 18.50 8.26
N GLY A 62 -6.47 18.84 8.50
CA GLY A 62 -5.55 19.28 7.46
C GLY A 62 -5.22 18.14 6.51
N ARG A 63 -5.64 18.28 5.24
CA ARG A 63 -5.29 17.33 4.18
C ARG A 63 -3.92 17.65 3.60
N TRP A 64 -3.11 16.61 3.48
CA TRP A 64 -1.76 16.69 2.94
C TRP A 64 -1.58 15.69 1.81
N PRO A 65 -0.77 16.02 0.79
CA PRO A 65 -0.46 15.07 -0.29
C PRO A 65 0.18 13.80 0.26
N ILE A 66 -0.44 12.65 -0.01
CA ILE A 66 0.14 11.35 0.36
C ILE A 66 0.98 10.76 -0.78
N PHE A 67 1.10 11.48 -1.90
CA PHE A 67 1.87 11.07 -3.08
C PHE A 67 1.61 9.60 -3.46
N SER A 68 2.67 8.80 -3.57
CA SER A 68 2.59 7.38 -3.91
C SER A 68 1.82 6.52 -2.91
N GLY A 69 1.51 7.02 -1.70
CA GLY A 69 0.57 6.37 -0.80
C GLY A 69 -0.82 6.14 -1.43
N THR A 70 -1.16 6.93 -2.45
CA THR A 70 -2.35 6.75 -3.31
C THR A 70 -2.42 5.36 -3.92
N LYS A 71 -1.28 4.76 -4.30
CA LYS A 71 -1.21 3.46 -4.97
C LYS A 71 -1.88 2.36 -4.14
N SER A 72 -1.73 2.39 -2.82
CA SER A 72 -2.24 1.34 -1.94
C SER A 72 -3.77 1.22 -1.95
N PHE A 73 -4.49 2.30 -2.22
CA PHE A 73 -5.94 2.25 -2.44
C PHE A 73 -6.31 1.39 -3.66
N TRP A 74 -5.49 1.42 -4.70
CA TRP A 74 -5.72 0.66 -5.93
C TRP A 74 -5.42 -0.83 -5.77
N GLY A 75 -4.46 -1.20 -4.94
CA GLY A 75 -4.23 -2.60 -4.56
C GLY A 75 -5.44 -3.19 -3.82
N ILE A 76 -6.04 -2.42 -2.90
CA ILE A 76 -7.28 -2.82 -2.23
C ILE A 76 -8.46 -2.86 -3.21
N ALA A 77 -8.61 -1.85 -4.09
CA ALA A 77 -9.66 -1.84 -5.11
C ALA A 77 -9.55 -3.03 -6.08
N ALA A 78 -8.32 -3.43 -6.45
CA ALA A 78 -8.08 -4.63 -7.24
C ALA A 78 -8.53 -5.91 -6.50
N THR A 79 -8.25 -6.01 -5.20
CA THR A 79 -8.70 -7.14 -4.38
C THR A 79 -10.22 -7.21 -4.28
N ILE A 80 -10.90 -6.04 -4.18
CA ILE A 80 -12.37 -5.96 -4.24
C ILE A 80 -12.87 -6.45 -5.61
N ALA A 81 -12.25 -6.02 -6.70
CA ALA A 81 -12.61 -6.41 -8.07
C ALA A 81 -12.47 -7.91 -8.30
N VAL A 82 -11.43 -8.53 -7.74
CA VAL A 82 -11.27 -10.01 -7.71
C VAL A 82 -12.44 -10.65 -6.98
N GLY A 83 -12.81 -10.14 -5.81
CA GLY A 83 -13.94 -10.64 -5.02
C GLY A 83 -15.30 -10.51 -5.72
N GLN A 84 -15.42 -9.56 -6.64
CA GLN A 84 -16.59 -9.37 -7.50
C GLN A 84 -16.55 -10.20 -8.79
N GLY A 85 -15.50 -10.96 -9.03
CA GLY A 85 -15.35 -11.79 -10.23
C GLY A 85 -15.04 -11.01 -11.52
N LEU A 86 -14.61 -9.73 -11.42
CA LEU A 86 -14.26 -8.95 -12.61
C LEU A 86 -13.02 -9.51 -13.32
N PHE A 87 -12.09 -10.06 -12.58
CA PHE A 87 -10.88 -10.75 -13.06
C PHE A 87 -10.26 -11.58 -11.93
N ARG A 88 -9.30 -12.44 -12.30
CA ARG A 88 -8.39 -13.13 -11.38
C ARG A 88 -7.01 -12.47 -11.47
N LEU A 89 -6.24 -12.48 -10.38
CA LEU A 89 -4.88 -11.88 -10.41
C LEU A 89 -3.95 -12.54 -11.43
N ASP A 90 -4.17 -13.82 -11.73
CA ASP A 90 -3.35 -14.58 -12.65
C ASP A 90 -3.89 -14.59 -14.10
N ASP A 91 -5.01 -13.89 -14.37
CA ASP A 91 -5.50 -13.65 -15.72
C ASP A 91 -4.48 -12.81 -16.52
N ARG A 92 -4.42 -13.05 -17.83
CA ARG A 92 -3.55 -12.29 -18.74
C ARG A 92 -4.12 -10.89 -18.96
N VAL A 93 -3.28 -9.89 -18.87
CA VAL A 93 -3.65 -8.50 -19.18
C VAL A 93 -4.14 -8.41 -20.64
N ALA A 94 -3.53 -9.16 -21.55
CA ALA A 94 -3.88 -9.23 -22.97
C ALA A 94 -5.29 -9.78 -23.26
N ASP A 95 -5.93 -10.44 -22.30
CA ASP A 95 -7.35 -10.86 -22.47
C ASP A 95 -8.27 -9.64 -22.50
N THR A 96 -7.86 -8.54 -21.87
CA THR A 96 -8.61 -7.28 -21.81
C THR A 96 -7.96 -6.17 -22.65
N ILE A 97 -6.63 -6.01 -22.53
CA ILE A 97 -5.82 -5.09 -23.36
C ILE A 97 -5.41 -5.82 -24.63
N THR A 98 -6.36 -5.94 -25.55
CA THR A 98 -6.22 -6.79 -26.73
C THR A 98 -5.12 -6.38 -27.69
N GLU A 99 -4.64 -5.14 -27.59
CA GLU A 99 -3.48 -4.60 -28.29
C GLU A 99 -2.21 -5.42 -28.03
N TRP A 100 -2.14 -6.11 -26.89
CA TRP A 100 -0.97 -6.92 -26.49
C TRP A 100 -1.00 -8.38 -26.96
N ARG A 101 -2.10 -8.85 -27.55
CA ARG A 101 -2.27 -10.27 -27.94
C ARG A 101 -1.20 -10.76 -28.92
N ARG A 102 -0.72 -9.88 -29.81
CA ARG A 102 0.27 -10.22 -30.83
C ARG A 102 1.72 -10.03 -30.36
N ASP A 103 1.94 -9.37 -29.23
CA ASP A 103 3.28 -9.25 -28.66
C ASP A 103 3.60 -10.50 -27.82
N PRO A 104 4.63 -11.30 -28.18
CA PRO A 104 4.88 -12.59 -27.54
C PRO A 104 5.29 -12.46 -26.06
N ARG A 105 5.77 -11.28 -25.62
CA ARG A 105 6.14 -11.02 -24.23
C ARG A 105 5.02 -10.34 -23.47
N LYS A 106 4.43 -9.26 -23.99
CA LYS A 106 3.34 -8.53 -23.32
C LYS A 106 2.10 -9.42 -23.14
N SER A 107 1.83 -10.36 -24.06
CA SER A 107 0.72 -11.32 -23.95
C SER A 107 0.85 -12.24 -22.74
N GLN A 108 2.03 -12.38 -22.16
CA GLN A 108 2.29 -13.22 -20.98
C GLN A 108 2.12 -12.49 -19.65
N ILE A 109 1.97 -11.17 -19.65
CA ILE A 109 1.84 -10.36 -18.45
C ILE A 109 0.54 -10.70 -17.74
N THR A 110 0.62 -10.98 -16.42
CA THR A 110 -0.55 -11.18 -15.57
C THR A 110 -0.96 -9.88 -14.86
N ILE A 111 -2.21 -9.81 -14.40
CA ILE A 111 -2.71 -8.68 -13.62
C ILE A 111 -1.92 -8.55 -12.29
N ARG A 112 -1.51 -9.67 -11.69
CA ARG A 112 -0.63 -9.69 -10.52
C ARG A 112 0.70 -9.00 -10.78
N GLN A 113 1.35 -9.32 -11.91
CA GLN A 113 2.61 -8.70 -12.29
C GLN A 113 2.47 -7.20 -12.52
N LEU A 114 1.33 -6.78 -13.10
CA LEU A 114 1.03 -5.36 -13.27
C LEU A 114 0.89 -4.63 -11.92
N LEU A 115 0.18 -5.24 -10.95
CA LEU A 115 -0.07 -4.61 -9.64
C LEU A 115 1.12 -4.68 -8.67
N ASN A 116 2.03 -5.62 -8.84
CA ASN A 116 3.27 -5.71 -8.06
C ASN A 116 4.49 -5.18 -8.81
N PHE A 117 4.26 -4.51 -9.96
CA PHE A 117 5.28 -3.80 -10.75
C PHE A 117 6.41 -4.70 -11.26
N THR A 118 6.06 -5.93 -11.62
CA THR A 118 7.00 -6.91 -12.22
C THR A 118 6.60 -7.32 -13.63
N ASP A 119 5.74 -6.55 -14.28
CA ASP A 119 5.30 -6.77 -15.66
C ASP A 119 6.41 -6.54 -16.70
N GLY A 120 7.51 -5.90 -16.32
CA GLY A 120 8.64 -5.58 -17.18
C GLY A 120 8.44 -4.34 -18.06
N ILE A 121 7.35 -3.61 -17.90
CA ILE A 121 7.11 -2.33 -18.59
C ILE A 121 7.95 -1.22 -17.94
N ASP A 122 8.36 -0.23 -18.73
CA ASP A 122 9.02 0.98 -18.23
C ASP A 122 8.13 1.68 -17.20
N GLY A 123 8.71 2.06 -16.06
CA GLY A 123 8.01 2.78 -15.00
C GLY A 123 7.44 4.14 -15.41
N ALA A 124 8.06 4.78 -16.40
CA ALA A 124 7.60 5.98 -17.12
C ALA A 124 7.19 7.14 -16.19
N SER A 125 8.11 7.63 -15.38
CA SER A 125 7.87 8.73 -14.42
C SER A 125 7.27 10.00 -15.07
N HIS A 126 7.50 10.22 -16.36
CA HIS A 126 6.92 11.35 -17.11
C HIS A 126 5.38 11.31 -17.14
N LEU A 127 4.75 10.14 -16.93
CA LEU A 127 3.28 10.03 -16.86
C LEU A 127 2.67 10.76 -15.64
N HIS A 128 3.47 11.24 -14.71
CA HIS A 128 3.00 12.16 -13.66
C HIS A 128 2.67 13.57 -14.14
N ARG A 129 3.13 13.97 -15.33
CA ARG A 129 2.89 15.31 -15.88
C ARG A 129 1.41 15.55 -16.14
N GLN A 130 0.95 16.79 -15.94
CA GLN A 130 -0.45 17.16 -16.18
C GLN A 130 -0.78 17.33 -17.67
N SER A 131 0.21 17.71 -18.48
CA SER A 131 0.05 18.03 -19.91
C SER A 131 -0.11 16.82 -20.83
N ILE A 132 -0.44 15.65 -20.29
CA ILE A 132 -0.61 14.43 -21.07
C ILE A 132 -2.04 14.35 -21.62
N ALA A 133 -2.18 14.05 -22.92
CA ALA A 133 -3.47 13.95 -23.59
C ALA A 133 -4.24 12.70 -23.16
N ASP A 134 -3.59 11.53 -23.20
CA ASP A 134 -4.18 10.23 -22.82
C ASP A 134 -3.12 9.37 -22.14
N ARG A 135 -3.13 9.39 -20.82
CA ARG A 135 -2.16 8.70 -19.96
C ARG A 135 -2.29 7.18 -20.05
N ASN A 136 -3.51 6.68 -20.18
CA ASN A 136 -3.77 5.25 -20.28
C ASN A 136 -3.27 4.71 -21.64
N ALA A 137 -3.59 5.37 -22.73
CA ALA A 137 -3.14 4.96 -24.06
C ALA A 137 -1.60 5.02 -24.17
N MET A 138 -0.96 6.07 -23.64
CA MET A 138 0.50 6.15 -23.58
C MET A 138 1.11 4.99 -22.80
N ALA A 139 0.57 4.65 -21.64
CA ALA A 139 1.08 3.56 -20.81
C ALA A 139 1.00 2.19 -21.52
N ILE A 140 -0.07 1.91 -22.23
CA ILE A 140 -0.24 0.66 -23.01
C ILE A 140 0.83 0.50 -24.10
N GLN A 141 1.30 1.62 -24.66
CA GLN A 141 2.29 1.63 -25.76
C GLN A 141 3.74 1.53 -25.27
N LEU A 142 4.01 1.72 -23.97
CA LEU A 142 5.37 1.69 -23.43
C LEU A 142 6.09 0.37 -23.75
N PRO A 143 7.41 0.43 -23.97
CA PRO A 143 8.21 -0.76 -24.24
C PRO A 143 8.38 -1.62 -22.98
N LEU A 144 8.71 -2.89 -23.19
CA LEU A 144 9.30 -3.74 -22.16
C LEU A 144 10.78 -3.42 -22.00
N VAL A 145 11.17 -3.17 -20.77
CA VAL A 145 12.57 -2.95 -20.35
C VAL A 145 13.16 -4.19 -19.66
N ALA A 146 12.30 -5.15 -19.30
CA ALA A 146 12.68 -6.43 -18.73
C ALA A 146 11.69 -7.54 -19.16
N GLN A 147 12.05 -8.80 -18.93
CA GLN A 147 11.09 -9.90 -19.11
C GLN A 147 10.01 -9.85 -17.99
N PRO A 148 8.75 -10.15 -18.29
CA PRO A 148 7.71 -10.23 -17.27
C PRO A 148 8.11 -11.17 -16.11
N GLY A 149 7.98 -10.69 -14.87
CA GLY A 149 8.37 -11.39 -13.65
C GLY A 149 9.87 -11.38 -13.32
N SER A 150 10.72 -10.78 -14.17
CA SER A 150 12.17 -10.81 -13.97
C SER A 150 12.74 -9.64 -13.19
N ALA A 151 12.11 -8.48 -13.23
CA ALA A 151 12.57 -7.25 -12.59
C ALA A 151 11.40 -6.50 -11.95
N PHE A 152 11.69 -5.66 -10.97
CA PHE A 152 10.78 -4.72 -10.35
C PHE A 152 11.08 -3.31 -10.87
N THR A 153 10.10 -2.69 -11.53
CA THR A 153 10.22 -1.34 -12.09
C THR A 153 9.20 -0.42 -11.43
N TYR A 154 9.65 0.59 -10.68
CA TYR A 154 8.73 1.46 -9.97
C TYR A 154 8.30 2.66 -10.81
N GLY A 155 6.98 2.88 -10.94
CA GLY A 155 6.48 4.03 -11.69
C GLY A 155 4.96 4.08 -11.81
N PRO A 156 4.42 5.10 -12.51
CA PRO A 156 2.98 5.26 -12.71
C PRO A 156 2.39 4.38 -13.82
N SER A 157 3.20 3.89 -14.77
CA SER A 157 2.73 3.19 -15.97
C SER A 157 1.86 1.97 -15.67
N HIS A 158 2.30 1.13 -14.74
CA HIS A 158 1.63 -0.10 -14.34
C HIS A 158 0.18 0.14 -13.91
N LEU A 159 -0.04 1.16 -13.07
CA LEU A 159 -1.38 1.52 -12.61
C LEU A 159 -2.20 2.23 -13.68
N GLN A 160 -1.57 2.92 -14.65
CA GLN A 160 -2.32 3.49 -15.77
C GLN A 160 -2.81 2.41 -16.73
N ILE A 161 -2.01 1.36 -16.96
CA ILE A 161 -2.46 0.17 -17.70
C ILE A 161 -3.59 -0.53 -16.92
N PHE A 162 -3.43 -0.69 -15.60
CA PHE A 162 -4.49 -1.22 -14.74
C PHE A 162 -5.77 -0.36 -14.78
N SER A 163 -5.65 0.97 -14.84
CA SER A 163 -6.78 1.88 -15.00
C SER A 163 -7.60 1.54 -16.24
N GLU A 164 -6.93 1.38 -17.39
CA GLU A 164 -7.62 1.03 -18.64
C GLU A 164 -8.20 -0.38 -18.60
N LEU A 165 -7.46 -1.35 -18.03
CA LEU A 165 -7.96 -2.71 -17.85
C LEU A 165 -9.24 -2.70 -17.01
N LEU A 166 -9.24 -2.04 -15.86
CA LEU A 166 -10.39 -1.96 -14.98
C LEU A 166 -11.57 -1.25 -15.66
N ARG A 167 -11.32 -0.13 -16.37
CA ARG A 167 -12.34 0.59 -17.13
C ARG A 167 -13.03 -0.31 -18.16
N ARG A 168 -12.25 -1.13 -18.92
CA ARG A 168 -12.80 -2.09 -19.88
C ARG A 168 -13.62 -3.20 -19.19
N LYS A 169 -13.14 -3.73 -18.08
CA LYS A 169 -13.89 -4.72 -17.26
C LYS A 169 -15.19 -4.15 -16.67
N LEU A 170 -15.24 -2.83 -16.47
CA LEU A 170 -16.41 -2.10 -15.98
C LEU A 170 -17.31 -1.57 -17.13
N ASN A 171 -17.16 -2.09 -18.36
CA ASN A 171 -17.92 -1.68 -19.55
C ASN A 171 -17.85 -0.16 -19.81
N GLY A 172 -16.66 0.42 -19.63
CA GLY A 172 -16.39 1.84 -19.89
C GLY A 172 -16.67 2.77 -18.69
N ARG A 173 -17.20 2.26 -17.58
CA ARG A 173 -17.36 3.05 -16.36
C ARG A 173 -16.00 3.52 -15.81
N GLY A 174 -15.93 4.77 -15.31
CA GLY A 174 -14.70 5.36 -14.80
C GLY A 174 -14.14 4.64 -13.58
N THR A 175 -12.82 4.49 -13.54
CA THR A 175 -12.12 3.84 -12.44
C THR A 175 -12.20 4.63 -11.13
N SER A 176 -12.22 5.98 -11.18
CA SER A 176 -12.41 6.82 -10.00
C SER A 176 -13.78 6.56 -9.35
N SER A 177 -14.86 6.52 -10.15
CA SER A 177 -16.20 6.21 -9.63
C SER A 177 -16.29 4.83 -9.00
N TYR A 178 -15.57 3.85 -9.57
CA TYR A 178 -15.47 2.52 -8.98
C TYR A 178 -14.78 2.56 -7.62
N LEU A 179 -13.64 3.26 -7.52
CA LEU A 179 -12.90 3.40 -6.26
C LEU A 179 -13.75 4.10 -5.20
N GLU A 180 -14.43 5.19 -5.58
CA GLU A 180 -15.30 5.95 -4.68
C GLU A 180 -16.41 5.06 -4.12
N GLU A 181 -17.15 4.39 -4.98
CA GLU A 181 -18.29 3.56 -4.57
C GLU A 181 -17.88 2.35 -3.73
N ARG A 182 -16.81 1.68 -4.12
CA ARG A 182 -16.44 0.37 -3.54
C ARG A 182 -15.49 0.49 -2.35
N LEU A 183 -14.76 1.58 -2.24
CA LEU A 183 -13.75 1.74 -1.18
C LEU A 183 -13.87 3.06 -0.43
N LEU A 184 -13.81 4.21 -1.11
CA LEU A 184 -13.66 5.50 -0.42
C LEU A 184 -14.92 5.88 0.37
N ASN A 185 -16.10 5.84 -0.26
CA ASN A 185 -17.36 6.14 0.41
C ASN A 185 -17.66 5.19 1.59
N PRO A 186 -17.46 3.85 1.45
CA PRO A 186 -17.53 2.93 2.58
C PRO A 186 -16.58 3.25 3.74
N LEU A 187 -15.42 3.83 3.45
CA LEU A 187 -14.46 4.30 4.45
C LEU A 187 -14.80 5.71 4.97
N GLY A 188 -15.83 6.37 4.43
CA GLY A 188 -16.18 7.75 4.76
C GLY A 188 -15.15 8.77 4.24
N ILE A 189 -14.33 8.42 3.25
CA ILE A 189 -13.41 9.32 2.57
C ILE A 189 -14.15 9.92 1.39
N VAL A 190 -14.46 11.20 1.49
CA VAL A 190 -15.27 11.91 0.50
C VAL A 190 -14.53 13.12 -0.06
N SER A 191 -15.00 13.63 -1.20
CA SER A 191 -14.50 14.86 -1.82
C SER A 191 -13.00 14.80 -2.15
N LEU A 192 -12.54 13.66 -2.69
CA LEU A 192 -11.18 13.55 -3.22
C LEU A 192 -11.13 14.09 -4.64
N GLU A 193 -10.12 14.92 -4.88
CA GLU A 193 -9.79 15.37 -6.22
C GLU A 193 -8.81 14.40 -6.89
N TYR A 194 -9.05 14.14 -8.17
CA TYR A 194 -8.16 13.32 -8.99
C TYR A 194 -7.41 14.20 -9.97
N LYS A 195 -6.10 14.04 -10.04
CA LYS A 195 -5.31 14.60 -11.15
C LYS A 195 -5.69 13.86 -12.42
N LYS A 196 -6.38 14.53 -13.35
CA LYS A 196 -6.85 13.94 -14.61
C LYS A 196 -6.04 14.46 -15.79
N ASP A 197 -5.92 13.63 -16.84
CA ASP A 197 -5.42 14.07 -18.14
C ASP A 197 -6.56 14.67 -18.99
N ALA A 198 -6.25 15.07 -20.24
CA ALA A 198 -7.24 15.68 -21.12
C ALA A 198 -8.39 14.74 -21.53
N ARG A 199 -8.22 13.43 -21.43
CA ARG A 199 -9.26 12.42 -21.63
C ARG A 199 -10.07 12.11 -20.37
N GLY A 200 -9.73 12.71 -19.23
CA GLY A 200 -10.38 12.47 -17.95
C GLY A 200 -9.87 11.22 -17.22
N ASN A 201 -8.80 10.56 -17.68
CA ASN A 201 -8.23 9.43 -16.97
C ASN A 201 -7.54 9.92 -15.69
N PRO A 202 -7.87 9.33 -14.52
CA PRO A 202 -7.23 9.71 -13.27
C PRO A 202 -5.79 9.20 -13.21
N LEU A 203 -4.91 9.95 -12.55
CA LEU A 203 -3.59 9.50 -12.20
C LEU A 203 -3.68 8.57 -10.98
N LEU A 204 -3.55 7.25 -11.19
CA LEU A 204 -3.70 6.28 -10.10
C LEU A 204 -2.49 6.23 -9.16
N ALA A 205 -1.34 6.63 -9.66
CA ALA A 205 -0.08 6.48 -8.94
C ALA A 205 0.15 7.54 -7.86
N SER A 206 -0.61 8.64 -7.85
CA SER A 206 -0.41 9.78 -6.96
C SER A 206 -1.61 10.73 -7.02
N GLY A 207 -1.67 11.66 -6.06
CA GLY A 207 -2.58 12.80 -6.17
C GLY A 207 -3.61 12.90 -5.07
N PHE A 208 -3.74 11.91 -4.19
CA PHE A 208 -4.64 12.04 -3.05
C PHE A 208 -4.05 12.96 -2.00
N GLU A 209 -4.92 13.82 -1.47
CA GLU A 209 -4.68 14.64 -0.29
C GLU A 209 -5.64 14.19 0.81
N LEU A 210 -5.10 13.73 1.92
CA LEU A 210 -5.86 13.16 3.03
C LEU A 210 -5.38 13.76 4.35
N SER A 211 -6.28 13.87 5.32
CA SER A 211 -5.87 14.04 6.70
C SER A 211 -5.27 12.74 7.25
N ALA A 212 -4.52 12.82 8.35
CA ALA A 212 -3.97 11.63 8.99
C ALA A 212 -5.08 10.63 9.39
N ARG A 213 -6.21 11.14 9.87
CA ARG A 213 -7.38 10.33 10.26
C ARG A 213 -8.05 9.67 9.05
N GLU A 214 -8.16 10.37 7.92
CA GLU A 214 -8.70 9.76 6.69
C GLU A 214 -7.80 8.66 6.16
N TRP A 215 -6.48 8.88 6.17
CA TRP A 215 -5.54 7.85 5.70
C TRP A 215 -5.49 6.64 6.64
N ALA A 216 -5.64 6.86 7.95
CA ALA A 216 -5.74 5.78 8.95
C ALA A 216 -6.88 4.79 8.66
N ARG A 217 -8.00 5.23 8.06
CA ARG A 217 -9.15 4.37 7.73
C ARG A 217 -8.79 3.23 6.77
N LEU A 218 -7.84 3.46 5.85
CA LEU A 218 -7.28 2.37 5.03
C LEU A 218 -6.55 1.35 5.89
N GLY A 219 -5.79 1.80 6.89
CA GLY A 219 -5.12 0.93 7.86
C GLY A 219 -6.09 0.15 8.73
N GLU A 220 -7.15 0.79 9.20
CA GLU A 220 -8.21 0.13 9.98
C GLU A 220 -8.91 -0.97 9.18
N LEU A 221 -9.17 -0.74 7.88
CA LEU A 221 -9.71 -1.76 6.98
C LEU A 221 -8.80 -2.99 6.90
N VAL A 222 -7.48 -2.77 6.77
CA VAL A 222 -6.50 -3.87 6.71
C VAL A 222 -6.43 -4.60 8.04
N LEU A 223 -6.34 -3.89 9.17
CA LEU A 223 -6.35 -4.49 10.52
C LEU A 223 -7.65 -5.25 10.80
N GLY A 224 -8.77 -4.76 10.27
CA GLY A 224 -10.08 -5.41 10.36
C GLY A 224 -10.28 -6.57 9.39
N GLN A 225 -9.22 -7.04 8.70
CA GLN A 225 -9.31 -8.13 7.71
C GLN A 225 -10.37 -7.85 6.62
N GLY A 226 -10.40 -6.61 6.15
CA GLY A 226 -11.35 -6.16 5.14
C GLY A 226 -12.71 -5.72 5.69
N ASN A 227 -12.91 -5.78 7.00
CA ASN A 227 -14.09 -5.23 7.68
C ASN A 227 -13.80 -3.84 8.24
N TYR A 228 -14.65 -2.89 7.93
CA TYR A 228 -14.60 -1.53 8.47
C TYR A 228 -15.94 -1.20 9.16
N HIS A 229 -15.91 -1.01 10.47
CA HIS A 229 -17.08 -0.68 11.30
C HIS A 229 -18.31 -1.57 11.04
N GLY A 230 -18.10 -2.90 10.98
CA GLY A 230 -19.17 -3.89 10.77
C GLY A 230 -19.50 -4.18 9.29
N ARG A 231 -18.98 -3.38 8.36
CA ARG A 231 -19.16 -3.60 6.93
C ARG A 231 -17.99 -4.35 6.31
N GLN A 232 -18.24 -5.53 5.75
CA GLN A 232 -17.22 -6.28 4.98
C GLN A 232 -17.06 -5.62 3.60
N ILE A 233 -15.93 -4.94 3.38
CA ILE A 233 -15.59 -4.23 2.13
C ILE A 233 -14.74 -5.12 1.24
N VAL A 234 -13.76 -5.82 1.84
CA VAL A 234 -12.88 -6.76 1.15
C VAL A 234 -13.10 -8.14 1.73
N ARG A 235 -13.24 -9.16 0.90
CA ARG A 235 -13.33 -10.55 1.37
C ARG A 235 -12.06 -10.92 2.17
N PRO A 236 -12.20 -11.50 3.39
CA PRO A 236 -11.05 -11.77 4.28
C PRO A 236 -10.09 -12.81 3.70
N ASP A 237 -10.58 -13.77 2.91
CA ASP A 237 -9.78 -14.79 2.23
C ASP A 237 -8.95 -14.22 1.07
N LEU A 238 -9.33 -13.08 0.50
CA LEU A 238 -8.63 -12.43 -0.62
C LEU A 238 -7.63 -11.37 -0.17
N LEU A 239 -7.89 -10.67 0.94
CA LEU A 239 -7.04 -9.58 1.40
C LEU A 239 -5.56 -9.96 1.58
N PRO A 240 -5.19 -11.15 2.10
CA PRO A 240 -3.79 -11.55 2.22
C PRO A 240 -3.02 -11.56 0.90
N SER A 241 -3.71 -11.77 -0.23
CA SER A 241 -3.06 -11.75 -1.56
C SER A 241 -2.44 -10.41 -1.93
N ALA A 242 -2.92 -9.30 -1.33
CA ALA A 242 -2.35 -7.97 -1.51
C ALA A 242 -0.96 -7.82 -0.87
N PHE A 243 -0.61 -8.69 0.07
CA PHE A 243 0.61 -8.62 0.87
C PHE A 243 1.60 -9.75 0.56
N VAL A 244 1.57 -10.25 -0.66
CA VAL A 244 2.51 -11.28 -1.15
C VAL A 244 3.49 -10.63 -2.12
N GLY A 245 4.77 -10.70 -1.78
CA GLY A 245 5.86 -10.24 -2.64
C GLY A 245 6.12 -11.18 -3.83
N SER A 246 6.92 -10.73 -4.77
CA SER A 246 7.35 -11.52 -5.92
C SER A 246 8.78 -12.03 -5.78
N SER A 247 9.20 -12.92 -6.68
CA SER A 247 10.61 -13.35 -6.77
C SER A 247 11.53 -12.20 -7.21
N ALA A 248 11.02 -11.20 -7.93
CA ALA A 248 11.77 -10.02 -8.35
C ALA A 248 11.90 -8.99 -7.21
N ASN A 249 10.86 -8.82 -6.41
CA ASN A 249 10.87 -7.97 -5.22
C ASN A 249 10.02 -8.58 -4.10
N PRO A 250 10.63 -9.30 -3.14
CA PRO A 250 9.91 -9.84 -1.98
C PRO A 250 9.33 -8.77 -1.04
N ALA A 251 9.82 -7.53 -1.14
CA ALA A 251 9.40 -6.41 -0.29
C ALA A 251 8.24 -5.57 -0.88
N TYR A 252 7.61 -6.02 -1.98
CA TYR A 252 6.49 -5.30 -2.59
C TYR A 252 5.37 -6.26 -3.01
N GLY A 253 4.18 -6.02 -2.46
CA GLY A 253 2.95 -6.73 -2.80
C GLY A 253 2.12 -5.98 -3.84
N LEU A 254 0.79 -6.11 -3.81
CA LEU A 254 -0.09 -5.34 -4.67
C LEU A 254 -0.14 -3.89 -4.14
N THR A 255 0.82 -3.08 -4.59
CA THR A 255 0.98 -1.64 -4.25
C THR A 255 1.27 -1.31 -2.77
N PHE A 256 1.63 -2.29 -1.97
CA PHE A 256 2.11 -2.12 -0.59
C PHE A 256 3.57 -2.55 -0.47
N TRP A 257 4.35 -1.80 0.31
CA TRP A 257 5.67 -2.23 0.76
C TRP A 257 5.53 -3.20 1.93
N LEU A 258 6.41 -4.18 1.99
CA LEU A 258 6.35 -5.29 2.93
C LEU A 258 7.62 -5.36 3.78
N ASN A 259 7.46 -5.65 5.07
CA ASN A 259 8.56 -5.85 6.02
C ASN A 259 8.90 -7.34 6.19
N ARG A 260 8.50 -8.20 5.27
CA ARG A 260 8.54 -9.67 5.36
C ARG A 260 9.90 -10.25 5.73
N SER A 261 10.98 -9.61 5.27
CA SER A 261 12.35 -10.04 5.57
C SER A 261 12.88 -9.53 6.90
N ALA A 262 12.06 -8.85 7.73
CA ALA A 262 12.51 -8.33 9.03
C ALA A 262 13.11 -9.43 9.89
N GLY A 263 14.25 -9.13 10.53
CA GLY A 263 15.00 -10.05 11.36
C GLY A 263 16.49 -9.76 11.31
N PHE A 264 17.28 -10.57 12.03
CA PHE A 264 18.72 -10.33 12.20
C PHE A 264 19.48 -10.25 10.87
N MET A 265 19.17 -11.15 9.92
CA MET A 265 19.86 -11.22 8.62
C MET A 265 19.32 -10.21 7.58
N ALA A 266 18.28 -9.47 7.89
CA ALA A 266 17.71 -8.51 6.96
C ALA A 266 18.64 -7.31 6.74
N ARG A 267 18.51 -6.68 5.58
CA ARG A 267 19.11 -5.37 5.29
C ARG A 267 18.04 -4.29 5.44
N GLU A 268 18.17 -3.46 6.47
CA GLU A 268 17.30 -2.31 6.69
C GLU A 268 17.62 -1.24 5.65
N VAL A 269 16.60 -0.76 4.94
CA VAL A 269 16.77 0.16 3.81
C VAL A 269 15.83 1.35 3.90
N ASP A 270 16.28 2.45 3.32
CA ASP A 270 15.44 3.60 3.00
C ASP A 270 14.81 3.37 1.62
N ILE A 271 13.52 3.04 1.61
CA ILE A 271 12.80 2.71 0.37
C ILE A 271 12.84 3.87 -0.63
N GLU A 272 12.76 5.13 -0.18
CA GLU A 272 12.78 6.27 -1.12
C GLU A 272 14.10 6.35 -1.89
N LYS A 273 15.21 5.96 -1.29
CA LYS A 273 16.51 5.89 -1.97
C LYS A 273 16.67 4.66 -2.86
N MET A 274 15.89 3.61 -2.59
CA MET A 274 15.95 2.37 -3.34
C MET A 274 15.13 2.42 -4.64
N ILE A 275 14.11 3.28 -4.71
CA ILE A 275 13.18 3.33 -5.85
C ILE A 275 13.89 3.70 -7.15
N ASP A 276 14.91 4.55 -7.08
CA ASP A 276 15.64 5.04 -8.25
C ASP A 276 16.87 4.17 -8.61
N LEU A 277 17.10 3.06 -7.89
CA LEU A 277 18.20 2.15 -8.20
C LEU A 277 17.89 1.27 -9.43
N PRO A 278 18.92 0.74 -10.11
CA PRO A 278 18.74 -0.23 -11.19
C PRO A 278 17.87 -1.44 -10.75
N TRP A 279 17.12 -1.97 -11.70
CA TRP A 279 16.06 -2.98 -11.47
C TRP A 279 16.58 -4.38 -11.12
N GLU A 280 17.73 -4.50 -10.51
CA GLU A 280 18.35 -5.77 -10.17
C GLU A 280 17.67 -6.43 -8.97
N ARG A 281 17.32 -7.71 -9.12
CA ARG A 281 16.74 -8.53 -8.03
C ARG A 281 17.58 -8.51 -6.76
N ALA A 282 18.90 -8.44 -6.90
CA ALA A 282 19.84 -8.40 -5.78
C ALA A 282 19.58 -7.21 -4.85
N ASN A 283 19.12 -6.06 -5.39
CA ASN A 283 18.82 -4.87 -4.62
C ASN A 283 17.67 -5.10 -3.63
N TRP A 284 16.73 -5.99 -3.94
CA TRP A 284 15.51 -6.25 -3.16
C TRP A 284 15.59 -7.51 -2.30
N ARG A 285 16.71 -8.26 -2.36
CA ARG A 285 16.89 -9.47 -1.58
C ARG A 285 17.10 -9.15 -0.10
N ASN A 286 16.32 -9.79 0.78
CA ASN A 286 16.40 -9.66 2.23
C ASN A 286 16.30 -8.21 2.75
N VAL A 287 15.60 -7.32 2.04
CA VAL A 287 15.39 -5.97 2.50
C VAL A 287 14.17 -5.87 3.43
N CYS A 288 14.24 -4.94 4.37
CA CYS A 288 13.12 -4.56 5.22
C CYS A 288 13.16 -3.06 5.52
N VAL A 289 12.04 -2.50 5.91
CA VAL A 289 11.92 -1.10 6.36
C VAL A 289 12.51 -0.92 7.76
N CYS A 290 12.23 -1.89 8.65
CA CYS A 290 12.73 -1.86 10.02
C CYS A 290 12.91 -3.30 10.54
N LYS A 291 14.15 -3.65 10.94
CA LYS A 291 14.48 -4.98 11.47
C LYS A 291 13.75 -5.34 12.77
N SER A 292 13.51 -4.32 13.60
CA SER A 292 12.87 -4.49 14.91
C SER A 292 11.35 -4.39 14.86
N ALA A 293 10.77 -4.06 13.71
CA ALA A 293 9.32 -4.13 13.50
C ALA A 293 8.89 -5.55 13.10
N PRO A 294 7.66 -5.95 13.40
CA PRO A 294 7.13 -7.25 12.98
C PRO A 294 7.22 -7.48 11.47
N ALA A 295 7.43 -8.73 11.08
CA ALA A 295 7.56 -9.12 9.67
C ALA A 295 6.25 -8.99 8.89
N ASP A 296 5.11 -8.96 9.56
CA ASP A 296 3.78 -8.76 8.98
C ASP A 296 3.41 -7.28 8.77
N MET A 297 4.30 -6.35 9.15
CA MET A 297 4.11 -4.93 8.87
C MET A 297 4.05 -4.68 7.36
N VAL A 298 3.01 -3.97 6.94
CA VAL A 298 2.86 -3.47 5.57
C VAL A 298 2.80 -1.94 5.57
N VAL A 299 3.25 -1.31 4.48
CA VAL A 299 3.40 0.14 4.43
C VAL A 299 2.81 0.71 3.14
N ALA A 300 1.89 1.67 3.26
CA ALA A 300 1.57 2.58 2.18
C ALA A 300 2.54 3.76 2.26
N LEU A 301 3.36 3.94 1.22
CA LEU A 301 4.50 4.85 1.21
C LEU A 301 4.34 5.91 0.11
N GLY A 302 4.54 7.17 0.46
CA GLY A 302 4.61 8.29 -0.46
C GLY A 302 5.86 9.12 -0.27
N SER A 303 6.28 9.80 -1.33
CA SER A 303 7.45 10.67 -1.36
C SER A 303 7.43 11.72 -0.25
N GLY A 304 8.59 12.14 0.23
CA GLY A 304 8.69 13.04 1.37
C GLY A 304 8.35 12.36 2.69
N TYR A 305 8.52 11.04 2.74
CA TYR A 305 8.26 10.21 3.91
C TYR A 305 6.81 10.27 4.42
N GLN A 306 5.84 10.32 3.51
CA GLN A 306 4.44 10.05 3.85
C GLN A 306 4.31 8.57 4.13
N ARG A 307 3.79 8.20 5.32
CA ARG A 307 3.76 6.80 5.76
C ARG A 307 2.43 6.46 6.44
N LEU A 308 1.91 5.31 6.05
CA LEU A 308 0.92 4.57 6.82
C LEU A 308 1.52 3.18 7.06
N PHE A 309 2.04 2.96 8.26
CA PHE A 309 2.49 1.63 8.71
C PHE A 309 1.30 0.90 9.31
N ILE A 310 1.12 -0.36 8.94
CA ILE A 310 0.03 -1.22 9.42
C ILE A 310 0.66 -2.52 9.92
N ILE A 311 0.43 -2.87 11.19
CA ILE A 311 1.06 -4.00 11.86
C ILE A 311 -0.02 -4.91 12.43
N PRO A 312 -0.48 -5.92 11.66
CA PRO A 312 -1.59 -6.79 12.06
C PRO A 312 -1.34 -7.52 13.39
N SER A 313 -0.16 -8.10 13.59
CA SER A 313 0.18 -8.84 14.81
C SER A 313 0.12 -8.02 16.09
N MET A 314 0.28 -6.68 15.99
CA MET A 314 0.18 -5.76 17.13
C MET A 314 -1.18 -5.06 17.19
N ASN A 315 -2.03 -5.24 16.19
CA ASN A 315 -3.24 -4.44 15.96
C ASN A 315 -2.96 -2.93 16.04
N VAL A 316 -1.87 -2.50 15.36
CA VAL A 316 -1.36 -1.12 15.38
C VAL A 316 -1.33 -0.57 13.96
N LEU A 317 -1.74 0.68 13.81
CA LEU A 317 -1.40 1.50 12.65
C LEU A 317 -0.74 2.81 13.09
N ILE A 318 0.15 3.33 12.25
CA ILE A 318 0.86 4.58 12.49
C ILE A 318 0.82 5.39 11.20
N VAL A 319 0.28 6.59 11.27
CA VAL A 319 0.36 7.57 10.18
C VAL A 319 1.43 8.60 10.51
N ARG A 320 2.29 8.87 9.55
CA ARG A 320 3.19 10.03 9.56
C ARG A 320 3.01 10.79 8.25
N GLN A 321 2.70 12.07 8.35
CA GLN A 321 2.71 13.01 7.22
C GLN A 321 3.74 14.11 7.46
N GLY A 322 4.32 14.64 6.40
CA GLY A 322 5.32 15.68 6.52
C GLY A 322 5.78 16.22 5.18
N GLN A 323 6.74 17.11 5.23
CA GLN A 323 7.41 17.67 4.08
C GLN A 323 8.73 16.92 3.84
N ASN A 324 9.33 17.10 2.65
CA ASN A 324 10.61 16.47 2.33
C ASN A 324 11.72 16.92 3.30
N ALA A 325 12.35 15.95 3.94
CA ALA A 325 13.48 16.15 4.85
C ALA A 325 14.24 14.82 5.02
N LYS A 326 15.45 14.86 5.55
CA LYS A 326 16.18 13.62 5.90
C LYS A 326 15.47 12.94 7.09
N PHE A 327 14.76 11.88 6.83
CA PHE A 327 14.01 11.09 7.81
C PHE A 327 14.48 9.63 7.76
N SER A 328 14.32 8.90 8.86
CA SER A 328 14.57 7.46 8.91
C SER A 328 13.34 6.74 9.43
N ASP A 329 12.73 5.91 8.58
CA ASP A 329 11.59 5.07 8.93
C ASP A 329 11.93 4.14 10.11
N SER A 330 13.09 3.51 10.05
CA SER A 330 13.52 2.55 11.06
C SER A 330 13.82 3.19 12.41
N TYR A 331 14.46 4.37 12.43
CA TYR A 331 14.69 5.11 13.68
C TYR A 331 13.37 5.59 14.30
N PHE A 332 12.47 6.14 13.46
CA PHE A 332 11.13 6.55 13.90
C PHE A 332 10.35 5.40 14.53
N LEU A 333 10.32 4.24 13.87
CA LEU A 333 9.62 3.06 14.38
C LEU A 333 10.25 2.54 15.69
N ARG A 334 11.58 2.55 15.81
CA ARG A 334 12.25 2.20 17.07
C ARG A 334 11.82 3.11 18.22
N LEU A 335 11.70 4.42 17.99
CA LEU A 335 11.19 5.35 19.01
C LEU A 335 9.75 5.01 19.39
N VAL A 336 8.86 4.71 18.40
CA VAL A 336 7.46 4.32 18.69
C VAL A 336 7.39 3.07 19.54
N PHE A 337 8.29 2.10 19.30
CA PHE A 337 8.34 0.84 20.06
C PHE A 337 9.13 0.92 21.37
N GLY A 338 9.61 2.09 21.76
CA GLY A 338 10.37 2.28 22.98
C GLY A 338 11.78 1.66 22.96
N ARG A 339 12.41 1.62 21.79
CA ARG A 339 13.73 0.98 21.55
C ARG A 339 14.76 1.98 21.08
#